data_a37e743a260c315f19451fddfec9cc5a
#
_entry.id   a37e743a260c315f19451fddfec9cc5a
#
_cell.length_a   1.000
_cell.length_b   1.000
_cell.length_c   1.000
_cell.angle_alpha   90.00
_cell.angle_beta   90.00
_cell.angle_gamma   90.00
#
_symmetry.space_group_name_H-M   'P 1'
#
loop_
_entity.id
_entity.type
_entity.pdbx_description
1 polymer ?
#
loop_
_entity_poly.entity_id
_entity_poly.type
_entity_poly.pdbx_seq_one_letter_code
_entity_poly.pdbx_strand_id
1 'polypeptide(L)'
;EAERSRRVDTLNYQIQELERAQLKAGEDEELSARRTLLRSAGRLMEAVQSAEFALSGDEDRDGACSLIAQAEGEDQGGSSISPELSELSEKLTALRCAADDAADTLRDLSRSFDFSPGELDQVEERLDLLYRLRKKYGPTVEDMLSYLDRCRKELDQIQYADDTLAR
;
A
#
# COMPACT_ATOMS: atom_id res chain seq x y z
N GLU A 1 -10.62 -47.65 -15.22
CA GLU A 1 -9.87 -47.52 -13.97
C GLU A 1 -8.74 -46.49 -14.03
N ALA A 2 -7.97 -46.43 -15.14
CA ALA A 2 -6.89 -45.42 -15.28
C ALA A 2 -7.42 -44.01 -15.31
N GLU A 3 -8.53 -43.76 -15.98
CA GLU A 3 -9.19 -42.44 -16.03
C GLU A 3 -9.72 -42.03 -14.68
N ARG A 4 -10.27 -42.97 -13.93
CA ARG A 4 -10.81 -42.75 -12.61
C ARG A 4 -9.69 -42.39 -11.63
N SER A 5 -8.58 -43.11 -11.68
CA SER A 5 -7.39 -42.83 -10.87
C SER A 5 -6.83 -41.43 -11.15
N ARG A 6 -6.74 -41.04 -12.41
CA ARG A 6 -6.31 -39.69 -12.83
C ARG A 6 -7.25 -38.62 -12.30
N ARG A 7 -8.57 -38.88 -12.37
CA ARG A 7 -9.56 -37.93 -11.88
C ARG A 7 -9.44 -37.73 -10.37
N VAL A 8 -9.25 -38.81 -9.62
CA VAL A 8 -9.03 -38.75 -8.17
C VAL A 8 -7.77 -37.95 -7.86
N ASP A 9 -6.67 -38.20 -8.56
CA ASP A 9 -5.41 -37.48 -8.36
C ASP A 9 -5.58 -35.97 -8.65
N THR A 10 -6.27 -35.64 -9.73
CA THR A 10 -6.56 -34.25 -10.11
C THR A 10 -7.42 -33.56 -9.06
N LEU A 11 -8.48 -34.23 -8.60
CA LEU A 11 -9.35 -33.68 -7.54
C LEU A 11 -8.60 -33.45 -6.24
N ASN A 12 -7.78 -34.39 -5.83
CA ASN A 12 -6.97 -34.25 -4.62
C ASN A 12 -6.00 -33.07 -4.72
N TYR A 13 -5.35 -32.90 -5.86
CA TYR A 13 -4.45 -31.78 -6.11
C TYR A 13 -5.19 -30.44 -6.01
N GLN A 14 -6.32 -30.33 -6.70
CA GLN A 14 -7.12 -29.11 -6.72
C GLN A 14 -7.66 -28.77 -5.34
N ILE A 15 -8.17 -29.75 -4.61
CA ILE A 15 -8.66 -29.58 -3.26
C ILE A 15 -7.54 -29.06 -2.34
N GLN A 16 -6.36 -29.69 -2.41
CA GLN A 16 -5.22 -29.26 -1.59
C GLN A 16 -4.78 -27.85 -1.91
N GLU A 17 -4.72 -27.48 -3.19
CA GLU A 17 -4.32 -26.13 -3.61
C GLU A 17 -5.30 -25.08 -3.08
N LEU A 18 -6.60 -25.32 -3.21
CA LEU A 18 -7.63 -24.41 -2.75
C LEU A 18 -7.71 -24.33 -1.22
N GLU A 19 -7.54 -25.45 -0.52
CA GLU A 19 -7.53 -25.48 0.95
C GLU A 19 -6.31 -24.77 1.52
N ARG A 20 -5.13 -24.95 0.92
CA ARG A 20 -3.91 -24.26 1.35
C ARG A 20 -4.02 -22.75 1.22
N ALA A 21 -4.77 -22.28 0.25
CA ALA A 21 -4.97 -20.86 0.03
C ALA A 21 -5.79 -20.20 1.14
N GLN A 22 -6.55 -20.98 1.93
CA GLN A 22 -7.37 -20.46 3.02
C GLN A 22 -8.25 -19.29 2.58
N LEU A 23 -9.03 -19.53 1.53
CA LEU A 23 -9.86 -18.53 0.89
C LEU A 23 -10.99 -18.06 1.80
N LYS A 24 -11.26 -16.75 1.80
CA LYS A 24 -12.34 -16.13 2.53
C LYS A 24 -13.24 -15.36 1.56
N ALA A 25 -14.55 -15.55 1.69
CA ALA A 25 -15.53 -14.83 0.85
C ALA A 25 -15.34 -13.32 1.00
N GLY A 26 -15.31 -12.60 -0.13
CA GLY A 26 -15.13 -11.15 -0.14
C GLY A 26 -13.69 -10.67 0.02
N GLU A 27 -12.73 -11.59 0.19
CA GLU A 27 -11.31 -11.27 0.40
C GLU A 27 -10.72 -10.46 -0.76
N ASP A 28 -11.02 -10.85 -1.99
CA ASP A 28 -10.51 -10.19 -3.19
C ASP A 28 -10.95 -8.72 -3.27
N GLU A 29 -12.21 -8.43 -2.96
CA GLU A 29 -12.74 -7.07 -2.94
C GLU A 29 -12.13 -6.24 -1.81
N GLU A 30 -12.04 -6.79 -0.61
CA GLU A 30 -11.45 -6.11 0.55
C GLU A 30 -9.98 -5.77 0.30
N LEU A 31 -9.21 -6.71 -0.23
CA LEU A 31 -7.79 -6.51 -0.51
C LEU A 31 -7.57 -5.50 -1.65
N SER A 32 -8.42 -5.52 -2.68
CA SER A 32 -8.35 -4.54 -3.76
C SER A 32 -8.60 -3.12 -3.26
N ALA A 33 -9.59 -2.94 -2.39
CA ALA A 33 -9.89 -1.66 -1.76
C ALA A 33 -8.73 -1.21 -0.86
N ARG A 34 -8.18 -2.13 -0.08
CA ARG A 34 -7.03 -1.84 0.80
C ARG A 34 -5.79 -1.44 -0.01
N ARG A 35 -5.53 -2.15 -1.11
CA ARG A 35 -4.42 -1.82 -2.01
C ARG A 35 -4.53 -0.40 -2.54
N THR A 36 -5.72 -0.01 -3.00
CA THR A 36 -5.96 1.34 -3.53
C THR A 36 -5.69 2.39 -2.45
N LEU A 37 -6.18 2.16 -1.23
CA LEU A 37 -5.97 3.05 -0.10
C LEU A 37 -4.48 3.17 0.25
N LEU A 38 -3.76 2.05 0.33
CA LEU A 38 -2.34 2.03 0.68
C LEU A 38 -1.48 2.70 -0.39
N ARG A 39 -1.80 2.52 -1.67
CA ARG A 39 -1.10 3.19 -2.77
C ARG A 39 -1.30 4.71 -2.72
N SER A 40 -2.52 5.16 -2.43
CA SER A 40 -2.82 6.58 -2.29
C SER A 40 -2.09 7.19 -1.08
N ALA A 41 -2.09 6.49 0.05
CA ALA A 41 -1.37 6.90 1.25
C ALA A 41 0.14 6.97 1.00
N GLY A 42 0.70 6.01 0.26
CA GLY A 42 2.11 6.01 -0.12
C GLY A 42 2.50 7.22 -0.95
N ARG A 43 1.70 7.57 -1.95
CA ARG A 43 1.93 8.77 -2.78
C ARG A 43 1.83 10.05 -1.96
N LEU A 44 0.85 10.13 -1.07
CA LEU A 44 0.66 11.27 -0.20
C LEU A 44 1.87 11.43 0.75
N MET A 45 2.34 10.34 1.32
CA MET A 45 3.53 10.33 2.17
C MET A 45 4.78 10.80 1.41
N GLU A 46 4.99 10.31 0.19
CA GLU A 46 6.11 10.75 -0.66
C GLU A 46 6.05 12.25 -0.93
N ALA A 47 4.86 12.78 -1.24
CA ALA A 47 4.69 14.21 -1.49
C ALA A 47 4.99 15.04 -0.25
N VAL A 48 4.52 14.60 0.93
CA VAL A 48 4.76 15.28 2.21
C VAL A 48 6.25 15.26 2.55
N GLN A 49 6.91 14.11 2.41
CA GLN A 49 8.34 13.97 2.70
C GLN A 49 9.20 14.81 1.74
N SER A 50 8.87 14.84 0.46
CA SER A 50 9.57 15.65 -0.53
C SER A 50 9.42 17.14 -0.23
N ALA A 51 8.22 17.59 0.13
CA ALA A 51 7.97 18.97 0.50
C ALA A 51 8.69 19.35 1.80
N GLU A 52 8.68 18.47 2.79
CA GLU A 52 9.41 18.67 4.06
C GLU A 52 10.91 18.78 3.79
N PHE A 53 11.48 17.92 2.97
CA PHE A 53 12.88 17.98 2.60
C PHE A 53 13.23 19.29 1.89
N ALA A 54 12.37 19.75 0.98
CA ALA A 54 12.59 21.00 0.25
C ALA A 54 12.64 22.21 1.19
N LEU A 55 11.81 22.22 2.25
CA LEU A 55 11.75 23.31 3.21
C LEU A 55 12.82 23.21 4.30
N SER A 56 13.04 22.02 4.82
CA SER A 56 13.92 21.79 5.99
C SER A 56 15.34 21.38 5.61
N GLY A 57 15.53 20.74 4.44
CA GLY A 57 16.82 20.19 4.03
C GLY A 57 17.26 19.01 4.88
N ASP A 58 18.53 18.70 4.83
CA ASP A 58 19.20 17.68 5.65
C ASP A 58 20.60 18.17 6.06
N GLU A 59 21.45 17.26 6.53
CA GLU A 59 22.82 17.57 6.97
C GLU A 59 23.71 18.07 5.81
N ASP A 60 23.42 17.64 4.57
CA ASP A 60 24.21 17.93 3.39
C ASP A 60 23.65 19.06 2.53
N ARG A 61 22.37 19.41 2.71
CA ARG A 61 21.67 20.43 1.92
C ARG A 61 20.83 21.33 2.78
N ASP A 62 20.97 22.65 2.54
CA ASP A 62 20.08 23.64 3.12
C ASP A 62 18.71 23.57 2.45
N GLY A 63 17.64 23.62 3.26
CA GLY A 63 16.29 23.78 2.76
C GLY A 63 15.94 25.24 2.55
N ALA A 64 14.75 25.47 2.01
CA ALA A 64 14.26 26.83 1.72
C ALA A 64 14.17 27.70 2.98
N CYS A 65 13.78 27.12 4.13
CA CYS A 65 13.70 27.84 5.40
C CYS A 65 15.06 28.43 5.80
N SER A 66 16.14 27.65 5.68
CA SER A 66 17.49 28.09 5.98
C SER A 66 17.96 29.19 5.03
N LEU A 67 17.68 29.04 3.73
CA LEU A 67 18.07 30.03 2.73
C LEU A 67 17.29 31.34 2.92
N ILE A 68 16.02 31.29 3.27
CA ILE A 68 15.22 32.48 3.56
C ILE A 68 15.73 33.16 4.83
N ALA A 69 16.07 32.41 5.87
CA ALA A 69 16.64 32.94 7.09
C ALA A 69 18.00 33.62 6.84
N GLN A 70 18.81 33.05 5.95
CA GLN A 70 20.07 33.65 5.54
C GLN A 70 19.85 34.98 4.81
N ALA A 71 18.89 35.05 3.89
CA ALA A 71 18.54 36.28 3.18
C ALA A 71 18.04 37.35 4.15
N GLU A 72 17.20 36.99 5.13
CA GLU A 72 16.74 37.88 6.18
C GLU A 72 17.92 38.45 6.98
N GLY A 73 18.85 37.60 7.39
CA GLY A 73 20.03 38.00 8.17
C GLY A 73 20.93 38.96 7.39
N GLU A 74 21.15 38.74 6.12
CA GLU A 74 21.96 39.63 5.25
C GLU A 74 21.27 40.99 5.04
N ASP A 75 19.96 40.99 4.85
CA ASP A 75 19.20 42.24 4.69
C ASP A 75 19.23 43.08 5.95
N GLN A 76 19.19 42.47 7.15
CA GLN A 76 19.25 43.18 8.43
C GLN A 76 20.51 44.02 8.56
N GLY A 77 21.62 43.58 7.99
CA GLY A 77 22.87 44.36 7.98
C GLY A 77 22.76 45.69 7.21
N GLY A 78 21.85 45.81 6.26
CA GLY A 78 21.65 47.03 5.48
C GLY A 78 20.41 47.83 5.85
N SER A 79 19.51 47.28 6.65
CA SER A 79 18.21 47.89 6.97
C SER A 79 18.29 49.23 7.68
N SER A 80 19.33 49.45 8.43
CA SER A 80 19.59 50.77 9.15
C SER A 80 20.08 51.82 8.19
N ILE A 81 20.51 51.49 7.01
CA ILE A 81 21.12 52.40 6.03
C ILE A 81 20.08 52.86 4.99
N SER A 82 19.15 51.98 4.61
CA SER A 82 18.18 52.20 3.54
C SER A 82 16.76 51.90 4.00
N PRO A 83 15.81 52.85 3.83
CA PRO A 83 14.38 52.58 4.09
C PRO A 83 13.80 51.46 3.23
N GLU A 84 14.29 51.31 1.99
CA GLU A 84 13.87 50.25 1.08
C GLU A 84 14.26 48.88 1.60
N LEU A 85 15.46 48.75 2.18
CA LEU A 85 15.93 47.51 2.80
C LEU A 85 15.19 47.21 4.13
N SER A 86 14.72 48.24 4.83
CA SER A 86 13.91 48.07 6.01
C SER A 86 12.54 47.50 5.68
N GLU A 87 11.89 47.96 4.61
CA GLU A 87 10.62 47.39 4.10
C GLU A 87 10.80 45.96 3.65
N LEU A 88 11.91 45.68 2.94
CA LEU A 88 12.25 44.31 2.48
C LEU A 88 12.48 43.39 3.69
N SER A 89 13.11 43.87 4.74
CA SER A 89 13.34 43.11 5.97
C SER A 89 12.02 42.59 6.56
N GLU A 90 10.99 43.44 6.60
CA GLU A 90 9.66 43.04 7.09
C GLU A 90 9.05 41.91 6.22
N LYS A 91 9.20 42.00 4.89
CA LYS A 91 8.71 40.98 3.96
C LYS A 91 9.46 39.66 4.16
N LEU A 92 10.78 39.72 4.32
CA LEU A 92 11.60 38.52 4.53
C LEU A 92 11.29 37.86 5.86
N THR A 93 11.05 38.63 6.92
CA THR A 93 10.62 38.09 8.21
C THR A 93 9.29 37.37 8.09
N ALA A 94 8.31 37.98 7.41
CA ALA A 94 7.01 37.35 7.19
C ALA A 94 7.12 36.06 6.36
N LEU A 95 7.97 36.07 5.34
CA LEU A 95 8.21 34.88 4.49
C LEU A 95 8.87 33.76 5.29
N ARG A 96 9.88 34.09 6.12
CA ARG A 96 10.53 33.10 6.99
C ARG A 96 9.53 32.48 7.96
N CYS A 97 8.71 33.28 8.60
CA CYS A 97 7.68 32.77 9.52
C CYS A 97 6.71 31.83 8.82
N ALA A 98 6.23 32.23 7.62
CA ALA A 98 5.32 31.39 6.83
C ALA A 98 5.97 30.08 6.40
N ALA A 99 7.24 30.12 5.99
CA ALA A 99 7.98 28.93 5.61
C ALA A 99 8.19 27.96 6.78
N ASP A 100 8.55 28.51 7.95
CA ASP A 100 8.73 27.72 9.17
C ASP A 100 7.42 27.06 9.61
N ASP A 101 6.30 27.79 9.54
CA ASP A 101 4.98 27.26 9.85
C ASP A 101 4.57 26.14 8.89
N ALA A 102 4.85 26.30 7.60
CA ALA A 102 4.58 25.27 6.60
C ALA A 102 5.43 24.01 6.86
N ALA A 103 6.69 24.17 7.22
CA ALA A 103 7.57 23.06 7.56
C ALA A 103 7.07 22.30 8.80
N ASP A 104 6.59 23.00 9.81
CA ASP A 104 6.00 22.40 11.02
C ASP A 104 4.73 21.62 10.68
N THR A 105 3.88 22.17 9.84
CA THR A 105 2.65 21.50 9.38
C THR A 105 2.98 20.21 8.64
N LEU A 106 3.98 20.24 7.74
CA LEU A 106 4.42 19.07 7.00
C LEU A 106 4.98 17.98 7.93
N ARG A 107 5.74 18.39 8.93
CA ARG A 107 6.28 17.46 9.94
C ARG A 107 5.16 16.78 10.72
N ASP A 108 4.15 17.53 11.12
CA ASP A 108 3.00 16.99 11.85
C ASP A 108 2.20 16.04 10.98
N LEU A 109 1.96 16.39 9.71
CA LEU A 109 1.29 15.51 8.74
C LEU A 109 2.08 14.20 8.53
N SER A 110 3.40 14.29 8.40
CA SER A 110 4.27 13.13 8.24
C SER A 110 4.12 12.15 9.42
N ARG A 111 3.98 12.68 10.64
CA ARG A 111 3.80 11.84 11.83
C ARG A 111 2.39 11.27 11.98
N SER A 112 1.38 11.94 11.40
CA SER A 112 -0.01 11.52 11.52
C SER A 112 -0.37 10.37 10.60
N PHE A 113 0.42 10.09 9.56
CA PHE A 113 0.19 8.98 8.66
C PHE A 113 0.68 7.68 9.32
N ASP A 114 -0.29 6.91 9.83
CA ASP A 114 -0.03 5.57 10.37
C ASP A 114 -0.01 4.59 9.20
N PHE A 115 1.16 4.44 8.62
CA PHE A 115 1.40 3.61 7.45
C PHE A 115 2.41 2.53 7.83
N SER A 116 1.98 1.27 7.84
CA SER A 116 2.83 0.15 8.17
C SER A 116 3.68 -0.22 6.94
N PRO A 117 5.00 -0.04 6.97
CA PRO A 117 5.87 -0.47 5.86
C PRO A 117 5.70 -1.97 5.62
N GLY A 118 5.52 -2.36 4.37
CA GLY A 118 5.36 -3.76 3.99
C GLY A 118 3.93 -4.26 3.95
N GLU A 119 2.96 -3.53 4.48
CA GLU A 119 1.55 -3.94 4.38
C GLU A 119 1.10 -4.01 2.92
N LEU A 120 1.48 -3.03 2.09
CA LEU A 120 1.16 -3.02 0.66
C LEU A 120 1.74 -4.25 -0.03
N ASP A 121 2.99 -4.61 0.27
CA ASP A 121 3.64 -5.79 -0.30
C ASP A 121 2.88 -7.06 0.07
N GLN A 122 2.44 -7.20 1.31
CA GLN A 122 1.64 -8.34 1.77
C GLN A 122 0.31 -8.43 1.06
N VAL A 123 -0.38 -7.29 0.89
CA VAL A 123 -1.65 -7.22 0.17
C VAL A 123 -1.45 -7.61 -1.30
N GLU A 124 -0.41 -7.10 -1.94
CA GLU A 124 -0.11 -7.40 -3.34
C GLU A 124 0.28 -8.86 -3.54
N GLU A 125 1.06 -9.46 -2.64
CA GLU A 125 1.40 -10.89 -2.69
C GLU A 125 0.14 -11.76 -2.61
N ARG A 126 -0.76 -11.42 -1.70
CA ARG A 126 -2.01 -12.16 -1.54
C ARG A 126 -2.90 -12.01 -2.77
N LEU A 127 -3.02 -10.81 -3.33
CA LEU A 127 -3.77 -10.57 -4.56
C LEU A 127 -3.17 -11.33 -5.75
N ASP A 128 -1.84 -11.42 -5.84
CA ASP A 128 -1.17 -12.20 -6.89
C ASP A 128 -1.51 -13.69 -6.79
N LEU A 129 -1.54 -14.24 -5.58
CA LEU A 129 -1.97 -15.62 -5.34
C LEU A 129 -3.42 -15.82 -5.80
N LEU A 130 -4.33 -14.94 -5.40
CA LEU A 130 -5.74 -14.99 -5.80
C LEU A 130 -5.88 -14.87 -7.31
N TYR A 131 -5.09 -14.00 -7.95
CA TYR A 131 -5.09 -13.84 -9.41
C TYR A 131 -4.67 -15.12 -10.14
N ARG A 132 -3.66 -15.83 -9.64
CA ARG A 132 -3.23 -17.11 -10.19
C ARG A 132 -4.32 -18.18 -10.05
N LEU A 133 -4.96 -18.24 -8.90
CA LEU A 133 -6.07 -19.17 -8.66
C LEU A 133 -7.30 -18.83 -9.50
N ARG A 134 -7.53 -17.54 -9.74
CA ARG A 134 -8.62 -17.07 -10.59
C ARG A 134 -8.58 -17.70 -11.99
N LYS A 135 -7.41 -17.81 -12.57
CA LYS A 135 -7.21 -18.39 -13.91
C LYS A 135 -7.60 -19.86 -13.97
N LYS A 136 -7.49 -20.57 -12.85
CA LYS A 136 -7.74 -22.00 -12.76
C LYS A 136 -9.16 -22.34 -12.32
N TYR A 137 -9.73 -21.59 -11.38
CA TYR A 137 -10.91 -22.01 -10.60
C TYR A 137 -12.12 -21.10 -10.69
N GLY A 138 -11.97 -19.88 -11.12
CA GLY A 138 -13.09 -18.97 -11.27
C GLY A 138 -12.74 -17.52 -10.99
N PRO A 139 -13.55 -16.56 -11.49
CA PRO A 139 -13.21 -15.14 -11.46
C PRO A 139 -13.25 -14.48 -10.08
N THR A 140 -13.98 -15.06 -9.14
CA THR A 140 -14.09 -14.53 -7.76
C THR A 140 -13.71 -15.58 -6.72
N VAL A 141 -13.43 -15.14 -5.49
CA VAL A 141 -13.15 -16.08 -4.40
C VAL A 141 -14.37 -16.97 -4.12
N GLU A 142 -15.58 -16.42 -4.23
CA GLU A 142 -16.81 -17.19 -4.08
C GLU A 142 -16.90 -18.31 -5.12
N ASP A 143 -16.52 -18.04 -6.37
CA ASP A 143 -16.47 -19.05 -7.44
C ASP A 143 -15.43 -20.13 -7.15
N MET A 144 -14.27 -19.74 -6.61
CA MET A 144 -13.22 -20.67 -6.20
C MET A 144 -13.70 -21.58 -5.08
N LEU A 145 -14.40 -21.02 -4.10
CA LEU A 145 -14.98 -21.78 -2.98
C LEU A 145 -16.08 -22.74 -3.46
N SER A 146 -16.89 -22.30 -4.42
CA SER A 146 -17.90 -23.17 -5.06
C SER A 146 -17.24 -24.31 -5.84
N TYR A 147 -16.15 -24.03 -6.52
CA TYR A 147 -15.37 -25.04 -7.23
C TYR A 147 -14.79 -26.08 -6.26
N LEU A 148 -14.23 -25.61 -5.15
CA LEU A 148 -13.72 -26.48 -4.08
C LEU A 148 -14.82 -27.42 -3.55
N ASP A 149 -16.00 -26.88 -3.29
CA ASP A 149 -17.14 -27.65 -2.82
C ASP A 149 -17.55 -28.72 -3.83
N ARG A 150 -17.59 -28.39 -5.12
CA ARG A 150 -17.87 -29.36 -6.18
C ARG A 150 -16.81 -30.45 -6.26
N CYS A 151 -15.54 -30.09 -6.11
CA CYS A 151 -14.45 -31.08 -6.09
C CYS A 151 -14.59 -32.05 -4.93
N ARG A 152 -14.91 -31.56 -3.76
CA ARG A 152 -15.13 -32.40 -2.56
C ARG A 152 -16.31 -33.36 -2.78
N LYS A 153 -17.41 -32.86 -3.29
CA LYS A 153 -18.60 -33.66 -3.56
C LYS A 153 -18.33 -34.75 -4.60
N GLU A 154 -17.64 -34.41 -5.69
CA GLU A 154 -17.28 -35.36 -6.73
C GLU A 154 -16.36 -36.46 -6.20
N LEU A 155 -15.36 -36.06 -5.39
CA LEU A 155 -14.44 -37.01 -4.77
C LEU A 155 -15.18 -37.97 -3.83
N ASP A 156 -16.09 -37.45 -3.00
CA ASP A 156 -16.91 -38.27 -2.11
C ASP A 156 -17.79 -39.25 -2.86
N GLN A 157 -18.37 -38.83 -3.98
CA GLN A 157 -19.18 -39.72 -4.85
C GLN A 157 -18.35 -40.86 -5.43
N ILE A 158 -17.14 -40.58 -5.88
CA ILE A 158 -16.24 -41.60 -6.42
C ILE A 158 -15.85 -42.59 -5.33
N GLN A 159 -15.49 -42.11 -4.16
CA GLN A 159 -15.11 -42.95 -3.00
C GLN A 159 -16.30 -43.78 -2.53
N TYR A 160 -17.48 -43.21 -2.47
CA TYR A 160 -18.70 -43.92 -2.09
C TYR A 160 -19.01 -45.06 -3.06
N ALA A 161 -18.90 -44.80 -4.37
CA ALA A 161 -19.09 -45.83 -5.40
C ALA A 161 -18.08 -46.96 -5.27
N ASP A 162 -16.81 -46.64 -4.95
CA ASP A 162 -15.77 -47.66 -4.72
C ASP A 162 -16.10 -48.53 -3.50
N ASP A 163 -16.50 -47.91 -2.40
CA ASP A 163 -16.86 -48.64 -1.17
C ASP A 163 -18.07 -49.54 -1.40
N THR A 164 -19.04 -49.10 -2.20
CA THR A 164 -20.22 -49.89 -2.54
C THR A 164 -19.86 -51.10 -3.41
N LEU A 165 -18.94 -50.92 -4.36
CA LEU A 165 -18.48 -51.99 -5.22
C LEU A 165 -17.61 -53.04 -4.46
N ALA A 166 -16.90 -52.61 -3.41
CA ALA A 166 -16.08 -53.45 -2.59
C ALA A 166 -16.88 -54.34 -1.62
N ARG A 167 -18.17 -54.03 -1.42
CA ARG A 167 -19.09 -54.81 -0.59
C ARG A 167 -19.86 -55.80 -1.47
#